data_a6d002a804e160bb048b7ee4631b5ce3
#
_entry.id   a6d002a804e160bb048b7ee4631b5ce3
#
_cell.length_a   1.000
_cell.length_b   1.000
_cell.length_c   1.000
_cell.angle_alpha   90.00
_cell.angle_beta   90.00
_cell.angle_gamma   90.00
#
_symmetry.space_group_name_H-M   'P 1'
#
loop_
_entity.id
_entity.type
_entity.pdbx_description
1 polymer ?
#
loop_
_entity_poly.entity_id
_entity_poly.type
_entity_poly.pdbx_seq_one_letter_code
_entity_poly.pdbx_strand_id
1 'polypeptide(L)'
;MKNVYFYIIDGLADWEISNILAELNSKRFFKKDAQTISIEMVSNSKTPITTMGGINIKPECLIEEISISKDTYLILPGSDTWNDSKHLPVINIAKEILSNGGCVAAICGATIPLADIGILNAYYHTSNDLLYLESFSSNYHGQKLYIDQPSVSHKNLITASSTGALMWTKDILHHLDVFKHSTLDAWFNYFSTGNSKYYFELQQTLNKDDN
;
A
#
# COMPACT_ATOMS: atom_id res chain seq x y z
N MET A 1 -3.69 -10.99 14.87
CA MET A 1 -3.98 -11.18 13.43
C MET A 1 -4.03 -9.79 12.81
N LYS A 2 -3.38 -9.56 11.68
CA LYS A 2 -3.45 -8.28 10.96
C LYS A 2 -4.43 -8.41 9.79
N ASN A 3 -5.29 -7.41 9.60
CA ASN A 3 -6.29 -7.37 8.53
C ASN A 3 -5.84 -6.39 7.46
N VAL A 4 -5.64 -6.87 6.24
CA VAL A 4 -5.17 -6.07 5.10
C VAL A 4 -6.32 -5.96 4.09
N TYR A 5 -6.86 -4.76 3.97
CA TYR A 5 -7.93 -4.42 3.04
C TYR A 5 -7.34 -3.74 1.81
N PHE A 6 -7.54 -4.33 0.64
CA PHE A 6 -7.21 -3.70 -0.63
C PHE A 6 -8.46 -3.01 -1.17
N TYR A 7 -8.45 -1.68 -1.18
CA TYR A 7 -9.53 -0.94 -1.81
C TYR A 7 -9.44 -1.09 -3.32
N ILE A 8 -10.39 -1.78 -3.92
CA ILE A 8 -10.44 -1.97 -5.37
C ILE A 8 -11.40 -0.98 -6.00
N ILE A 9 -10.94 -0.36 -7.09
CA ILE A 9 -11.53 0.80 -7.75
C ILE A 9 -11.41 0.61 -9.28
N ASP A 10 -12.39 1.10 -10.04
CA ASP A 10 -12.30 1.05 -11.51
C ASP A 10 -11.05 1.78 -12.01
N GLY A 11 -10.38 1.20 -13.00
CA GLY A 11 -9.13 1.71 -13.53
C GLY A 11 -7.93 1.56 -12.57
N LEU A 12 -8.02 0.68 -11.56
CA LEU A 12 -6.91 0.35 -10.68
C LEU A 12 -5.67 -0.05 -11.49
N ALA A 13 -4.51 0.53 -11.17
CA ALA A 13 -3.24 0.23 -11.82
C ALA A 13 -2.68 -1.12 -11.33
N ASP A 14 -2.76 -2.14 -12.17
CA ASP A 14 -2.43 -3.54 -11.83
C ASP A 14 -1.03 -3.72 -11.25
N TRP A 15 -0.03 -3.01 -11.80
CA TRP A 15 1.37 -3.13 -11.39
C TRP A 15 1.64 -2.59 -9.99
N GLU A 16 0.76 -1.73 -9.45
CA GLU A 16 1.01 -1.11 -8.15
C GLU A 16 0.77 -2.07 -7.00
N ILE A 17 -0.22 -2.96 -7.11
CA ILE A 17 -0.57 -3.90 -6.05
C ILE A 17 -0.04 -5.32 -6.28
N SER A 18 0.46 -5.63 -7.47
CA SER A 18 0.80 -6.99 -7.86
C SER A 18 1.85 -7.63 -6.93
N ASN A 19 2.91 -6.91 -6.61
CA ASN A 19 3.97 -7.44 -5.75
C ASN A 19 3.46 -7.68 -4.32
N ILE A 20 2.84 -6.68 -3.70
CA ILE A 20 2.37 -6.81 -2.32
C ILE A 20 1.30 -7.90 -2.19
N LEU A 21 0.36 -7.98 -3.12
CA LEU A 21 -0.69 -8.99 -3.11
C LEU A 21 -0.10 -10.40 -3.26
N ALA A 22 0.83 -10.59 -4.19
CA ALA A 22 1.49 -11.87 -4.42
C ALA A 22 2.27 -12.34 -3.19
N GLU A 23 3.05 -11.47 -2.55
CA GLU A 23 3.85 -11.84 -1.37
C GLU A 23 2.97 -12.12 -0.15
N LEU A 24 1.93 -11.33 0.09
CA LEU A 24 1.03 -11.55 1.22
C LEU A 24 0.20 -12.84 1.07
N ASN A 25 -0.30 -13.13 -0.14
CA ASN A 25 -1.12 -14.31 -0.36
C ASN A 25 -0.28 -15.61 -0.37
N SER A 26 0.88 -15.60 -1.05
CA SER A 26 1.72 -16.79 -1.14
C SER A 26 2.45 -17.13 0.17
N LYS A 27 2.77 -16.12 0.97
CA LYS A 27 3.52 -16.22 2.25
C LYS A 27 4.88 -16.90 2.11
N ARG A 28 5.40 -17.05 0.88
CA ARG A 28 6.59 -17.86 0.53
C ARG A 28 7.88 -17.42 1.23
N PHE A 29 7.93 -16.16 1.71
CA PHE A 29 9.09 -15.59 2.37
C PHE A 29 8.79 -15.11 3.79
N PHE A 30 7.64 -15.48 4.34
CA PHE A 30 7.27 -15.11 5.71
C PHE A 30 8.21 -15.75 6.71
N LYS A 31 8.55 -15.01 7.76
CA LYS A 31 9.25 -15.56 8.93
C LYS A 31 8.32 -16.52 9.70
N LYS A 32 8.89 -17.52 10.40
CA LYS A 32 8.12 -18.58 11.10
C LYS A 32 7.16 -18.04 12.17
N ASP A 33 7.53 -16.93 12.82
CA ASP A 33 6.76 -16.27 13.86
C ASP A 33 5.91 -15.08 13.35
N ALA A 34 5.75 -14.94 12.03
CA ALA A 34 4.91 -13.91 11.46
C ALA A 34 3.46 -14.03 11.92
N GLN A 35 2.86 -12.90 12.27
CA GLN A 35 1.43 -12.87 12.58
C GLN A 35 0.60 -13.29 11.37
N THR A 36 -0.54 -13.92 11.64
CA THR A 36 -1.51 -14.28 10.60
C THR A 36 -2.01 -13.01 9.90
N ILE A 37 -2.04 -13.04 8.58
CA ILE A 37 -2.58 -11.98 7.73
C ILE A 37 -3.89 -12.48 7.11
N SER A 38 -4.96 -11.71 7.22
CA SER A 38 -6.14 -11.82 6.36
C SER A 38 -6.05 -10.78 5.26
N ILE A 39 -6.54 -11.12 4.08
CA ILE A 39 -6.55 -10.24 2.90
C ILE A 39 -7.98 -10.19 2.40
N GLU A 40 -8.52 -8.99 2.19
CA GLU A 40 -9.86 -8.79 1.68
C GLU A 40 -9.88 -7.69 0.62
N MET A 41 -10.56 -7.96 -0.51
CA MET A 41 -10.83 -6.98 -1.56
C MET A 41 -12.07 -6.19 -1.19
N VAL A 42 -11.92 -4.90 -0.91
CA VAL A 42 -13.00 -4.04 -0.43
C VAL A 42 -13.33 -2.94 -1.44
N SER A 43 -14.62 -2.60 -1.58
CA SER A 43 -15.07 -1.48 -2.43
C SER A 43 -16.34 -0.84 -1.87
N ASN A 44 -16.78 0.25 -2.51
CA ASN A 44 -18.05 0.93 -2.18
C ASN A 44 -19.29 0.13 -2.57
N SER A 45 -19.16 -0.88 -3.42
CA SER A 45 -20.25 -1.75 -3.85
C SER A 45 -19.74 -3.16 -4.12
N LYS A 46 -20.63 -4.14 -4.17
CA LYS A 46 -20.30 -5.53 -4.56
C LYS A 46 -20.20 -5.72 -6.09
N THR A 47 -20.37 -4.64 -6.87
CA THR A 47 -20.21 -4.69 -8.33
C THR A 47 -18.74 -4.93 -8.69
N PRO A 48 -18.42 -5.86 -9.58
CA PRO A 48 -17.05 -6.04 -10.05
C PRO A 48 -16.49 -4.75 -10.64
N ILE A 49 -15.22 -4.48 -10.38
CA ILE A 49 -14.45 -3.40 -11.02
C ILE A 49 -13.63 -3.97 -12.17
N THR A 50 -13.24 -3.10 -13.09
CA THR A 50 -12.28 -3.43 -14.15
C THR A 50 -11.00 -2.66 -13.93
N THR A 51 -9.87 -3.36 -13.87
CA THR A 51 -8.55 -2.74 -13.71
C THR A 51 -8.09 -2.04 -14.99
N MET A 52 -7.01 -1.27 -14.93
CA MET A 52 -6.39 -0.64 -16.10
C MET A 52 -5.92 -1.69 -17.13
N GLY A 53 -5.47 -2.87 -16.70
CA GLY A 53 -5.10 -4.00 -17.54
C GLY A 53 -6.28 -4.83 -18.06
N GLY A 54 -7.53 -4.48 -17.70
CA GLY A 54 -8.74 -5.17 -18.15
C GLY A 54 -9.13 -6.39 -17.30
N ILE A 55 -8.54 -6.58 -16.13
CA ILE A 55 -8.90 -7.67 -15.22
C ILE A 55 -10.17 -7.28 -14.45
N ASN A 56 -11.13 -8.20 -14.38
CA ASN A 56 -12.34 -8.01 -13.59
C ASN A 56 -12.13 -8.59 -12.19
N ILE A 57 -12.31 -7.76 -11.15
CA ILE A 57 -12.17 -8.16 -9.75
C ILE A 57 -13.49 -7.90 -9.03
N LYS A 58 -14.00 -8.93 -8.35
CA LYS A 58 -15.21 -8.81 -7.53
C LYS A 58 -14.83 -8.48 -6.08
N PRO A 59 -15.41 -7.42 -5.48
CA PRO A 59 -15.22 -7.12 -4.06
C PRO A 59 -15.75 -8.24 -3.17
N GLU A 60 -15.01 -8.55 -2.10
CA GLU A 60 -15.37 -9.54 -1.09
C GLU A 60 -16.23 -8.90 0.00
N CYS A 61 -15.89 -7.66 0.41
CA CYS A 61 -16.62 -6.90 1.41
C CYS A 61 -16.86 -5.45 0.98
N LEU A 62 -17.72 -4.75 1.72
CA LEU A 62 -17.97 -3.32 1.56
C LEU A 62 -17.07 -2.52 2.52
N ILE A 63 -16.85 -1.24 2.22
CA ILE A 63 -16.02 -0.37 3.06
C ILE A 63 -16.57 -0.23 4.48
N GLU A 64 -17.89 -0.34 4.68
CA GLU A 64 -18.55 -0.30 5.98
C GLU A 64 -18.29 -1.55 6.83
N GLU A 65 -17.82 -2.63 6.19
CA GLU A 65 -17.47 -3.88 6.86
C GLU A 65 -16.01 -3.89 7.37
N ILE A 66 -15.22 -2.84 7.07
CA ILE A 66 -13.82 -2.71 7.54
C ILE A 66 -13.79 -2.62 9.07
N SER A 67 -13.10 -3.56 9.71
CA SER A 67 -12.84 -3.51 11.15
C SER A 67 -11.69 -2.54 11.45
N ILE A 68 -11.97 -1.43 12.13
CA ILE A 68 -10.97 -0.40 12.44
C ILE A 68 -10.27 -0.71 13.76
N SER A 69 -8.96 -0.94 13.69
CA SER A 69 -8.11 -1.22 14.83
C SER A 69 -6.64 -0.88 14.51
N LYS A 70 -5.75 -1.02 15.49
CA LYS A 70 -4.30 -0.91 15.29
C LYS A 70 -3.72 -2.00 14.37
N ASP A 71 -4.42 -3.11 14.18
CA ASP A 71 -4.02 -4.23 13.33
C ASP A 71 -4.62 -4.13 11.92
N THR A 72 -5.26 -3.00 11.59
CA THR A 72 -5.89 -2.75 10.28
C THR A 72 -4.92 -2.06 9.33
N TYR A 73 -4.82 -2.60 8.13
CA TYR A 73 -4.04 -2.05 7.02
C TYR A 73 -4.98 -1.78 5.85
N LEU A 74 -4.98 -0.54 5.35
CA LEU A 74 -5.75 -0.15 4.18
C LEU A 74 -4.81 0.21 3.04
N ILE A 75 -4.92 -0.52 1.93
CA ILE A 75 -4.12 -0.36 0.73
C ILE A 75 -4.95 0.38 -0.32
N LEU A 76 -4.49 1.56 -0.72
CA LEU A 76 -5.15 2.46 -1.66
C LEU A 76 -4.31 2.57 -2.95
N PRO A 77 -4.64 1.82 -4.00
CA PRO A 77 -3.93 1.86 -5.29
C PRO A 77 -4.26 3.10 -6.10
N GLY A 78 -3.44 3.39 -7.09
CA GLY A 78 -3.70 4.43 -8.07
C GLY A 78 -4.84 4.09 -9.02
N SER A 79 -5.55 5.12 -9.41
CA SER A 79 -6.57 5.11 -10.46
C SER A 79 -6.85 6.55 -10.88
N ASP A 80 -7.34 6.73 -12.09
CA ASP A 80 -7.77 8.04 -12.61
C ASP A 80 -9.18 8.44 -12.10
N THR A 81 -9.86 7.55 -11.37
CA THR A 81 -11.22 7.80 -10.88
C THR A 81 -11.28 8.35 -9.46
N TRP A 82 -10.15 8.61 -8.81
CA TRP A 82 -10.10 9.11 -7.42
C TRP A 82 -10.78 10.47 -7.19
N ASN A 83 -11.01 11.25 -8.24
CA ASN A 83 -11.76 12.52 -8.19
C ASN A 83 -13.28 12.33 -8.07
N ASP A 84 -13.80 11.11 -8.21
CA ASP A 84 -15.23 10.82 -8.01
C ASP A 84 -15.55 10.82 -6.50
N SER A 85 -16.54 11.63 -6.12
CA SER A 85 -16.97 11.78 -4.72
C SER A 85 -17.45 10.48 -4.05
N LYS A 86 -17.79 9.45 -4.84
CA LYS A 86 -18.12 8.11 -4.31
C LYS A 86 -16.98 7.48 -3.50
N HIS A 87 -15.72 7.94 -3.70
CA HIS A 87 -14.55 7.44 -2.98
C HIS A 87 -14.27 8.18 -1.65
N LEU A 88 -14.96 9.28 -1.38
CA LEU A 88 -14.78 10.04 -0.13
C LEU A 88 -15.02 9.20 1.14
N PRO A 89 -15.99 8.27 1.20
CA PRO A 89 -16.18 7.44 2.39
C PRO A 89 -14.95 6.62 2.77
N VAL A 90 -14.26 5.95 1.83
CA VAL A 90 -13.05 5.16 2.15
C VAL A 90 -11.89 6.06 2.62
N ILE A 91 -11.82 7.30 2.14
CA ILE A 91 -10.80 8.26 2.58
C ILE A 91 -11.06 8.72 4.02
N ASN A 92 -12.31 8.87 4.43
CA ASN A 92 -12.66 9.12 5.83
C ASN A 92 -12.31 7.91 6.71
N ILE A 93 -12.58 6.69 6.25
CA ILE A 93 -12.16 5.45 6.93
C ILE A 93 -10.62 5.39 7.05
N ALA A 94 -9.87 5.80 6.02
CA ALA A 94 -8.40 5.90 6.09
C ALA A 94 -7.95 6.82 7.24
N LYS A 95 -8.60 7.98 7.41
CA LYS A 95 -8.33 8.90 8.52
C LYS A 95 -8.62 8.26 9.88
N GLU A 96 -9.71 7.52 10.00
CA GLU A 96 -10.07 6.81 11.23
C GLU A 96 -9.07 5.69 11.53
N ILE A 97 -8.65 4.90 10.54
CA ILE A 97 -7.62 3.85 10.68
C ILE A 97 -6.33 4.46 11.23
N LEU A 98 -5.83 5.56 10.63
CA LEU A 98 -4.63 6.24 11.09
C LEU A 98 -4.76 6.72 12.54
N SER A 99 -5.92 7.28 12.90
CA SER A 99 -6.20 7.79 14.25
C SER A 99 -6.26 6.67 15.31
N ASN A 100 -6.63 5.46 14.90
CA ASN A 100 -6.69 4.27 15.76
C ASN A 100 -5.38 3.45 15.77
N GLY A 101 -4.31 3.97 15.16
CA GLY A 101 -3.00 3.31 15.13
C GLY A 101 -2.86 2.22 14.06
N GLY A 102 -3.86 2.02 13.21
CA GLY A 102 -3.77 1.20 12.01
C GLY A 102 -2.95 1.88 10.93
N CYS A 103 -2.65 1.21 9.85
CA CYS A 103 -1.78 1.68 8.77
C CYS A 103 -2.56 1.95 7.49
N VAL A 104 -2.21 3.05 6.81
CA VAL A 104 -2.70 3.35 5.46
C VAL A 104 -1.51 3.41 4.51
N ALA A 105 -1.61 2.69 3.40
CA ALA A 105 -0.64 2.73 2.33
C ALA A 105 -1.31 3.19 1.03
N ALA A 106 -0.88 4.34 0.49
CA ALA A 106 -1.46 4.97 -0.68
C ALA A 106 -0.40 5.22 -1.76
N ILE A 107 -0.74 4.96 -3.01
CA ILE A 107 0.19 5.13 -4.13
C ILE A 107 -0.46 5.94 -5.26
N CYS A 108 0.35 6.74 -5.96
CA CYS A 108 -0.05 7.45 -7.19
C CYS A 108 -1.28 8.36 -6.94
N GLY A 109 -2.35 8.20 -7.72
CA GLY A 109 -3.58 8.98 -7.63
C GLY A 109 -4.27 8.94 -6.26
N ALA A 110 -4.08 7.87 -5.48
CA ALA A 110 -4.66 7.76 -4.14
C ALA A 110 -4.11 8.77 -3.12
N THR A 111 -2.98 9.40 -3.40
CA THR A 111 -2.40 10.45 -2.54
C THR A 111 -3.18 11.77 -2.60
N ILE A 112 -3.88 12.06 -3.72
CA ILE A 112 -4.66 13.29 -3.89
C ILE A 112 -5.78 13.40 -2.85
N PRO A 113 -6.71 12.44 -2.72
CA PRO A 113 -7.78 12.57 -1.73
C PRO A 113 -7.28 12.57 -0.28
N LEU A 114 -6.11 11.96 0.03
CA LEU A 114 -5.48 12.11 1.34
C LEU A 114 -4.97 13.53 1.57
N ALA A 115 -4.46 14.18 0.54
CA ALA A 115 -4.08 15.60 0.58
C ALA A 115 -5.32 16.50 0.80
N ASP A 116 -6.41 16.23 0.08
CA ASP A 116 -7.65 17.02 0.15
C ASP A 116 -8.27 17.05 1.55
N ILE A 117 -8.21 15.95 2.30
CA ILE A 117 -8.69 15.93 3.68
C ILE A 117 -7.62 16.29 4.72
N GLY A 118 -6.44 16.76 4.26
CA GLY A 118 -5.38 17.31 5.08
C GLY A 118 -4.50 16.29 5.81
N ILE A 119 -4.60 15.00 5.52
CA ILE A 119 -3.74 13.97 6.13
C ILE A 119 -2.26 14.25 5.82
N LEU A 120 -1.94 14.57 4.57
CA LEU A 120 -0.55 14.80 4.15
C LEU A 120 0.08 16.07 4.76
N ASN A 121 -0.72 16.94 5.38
CA ASN A 121 -0.21 18.12 6.09
C ASN A 121 0.46 17.80 7.44
N ALA A 122 0.37 16.54 7.92
CA ALA A 122 0.88 16.11 9.23
C ALA A 122 1.88 14.94 9.16
N TYR A 123 2.16 14.41 7.97
CA TYR A 123 3.05 13.27 7.75
C TYR A 123 4.13 13.59 6.73
N TYR A 124 5.36 13.08 6.92
CA TYR A 124 6.29 12.97 5.80
C TYR A 124 5.67 12.04 4.76
N HIS A 125 5.73 12.44 3.50
CA HIS A 125 5.04 11.75 2.41
C HIS A 125 5.71 12.01 1.06
N THR A 126 5.33 11.23 0.07
CA THR A 126 5.60 11.45 -1.35
C THR A 126 4.33 11.26 -2.18
N SER A 127 4.43 11.54 -3.46
CA SER A 127 3.41 11.34 -4.49
C SER A 127 4.10 11.22 -5.85
N ASN A 128 3.35 11.32 -6.94
CA ASN A 128 3.92 11.38 -8.29
C ASN A 128 4.89 12.57 -8.46
N ASP A 129 4.54 13.72 -7.88
CA ASP A 129 5.34 14.95 -7.86
C ASP A 129 4.72 15.93 -6.86
N LEU A 130 5.50 16.90 -6.35
CA LEU A 130 4.99 17.95 -5.47
C LEU A 130 3.97 18.85 -6.17
N LEU A 131 4.26 19.27 -7.41
CA LEU A 131 3.36 20.11 -8.21
C LEU A 131 2.06 19.36 -8.57
N TYR A 132 2.13 18.04 -8.67
CA TYR A 132 0.95 17.19 -8.85
C TYR A 132 -0.02 17.34 -7.66
N LEU A 133 0.47 17.24 -6.42
CA LEU A 133 -0.37 17.47 -5.23
C LEU A 133 -0.91 18.89 -5.17
N GLU A 134 -0.07 19.89 -5.43
CA GLU A 134 -0.48 21.31 -5.42
C GLU A 134 -1.52 21.64 -6.50
N SER A 135 -1.43 20.97 -7.65
CA SER A 135 -2.34 21.20 -8.77
C SER A 135 -3.71 20.56 -8.58
N PHE A 136 -3.77 19.42 -7.89
CA PHE A 136 -4.99 18.65 -7.74
C PHE A 136 -5.65 18.76 -6.36
N SER A 137 -4.96 19.35 -5.37
CA SER A 137 -5.53 19.55 -4.01
C SER A 137 -5.33 20.97 -3.51
N SER A 138 -6.42 21.73 -3.42
CA SER A 138 -6.41 23.09 -2.86
C SER A 138 -6.21 23.13 -1.34
N ASN A 139 -6.44 22.02 -0.65
CA ASN A 139 -6.30 21.89 0.80
C ASN A 139 -4.93 21.35 1.22
N TYR A 140 -4.05 21.09 0.25
CA TYR A 140 -2.71 20.59 0.52
C TYR A 140 -1.79 21.72 1.00
N HIS A 141 -1.26 21.57 2.20
CA HIS A 141 -0.30 22.50 2.85
C HIS A 141 0.92 21.76 3.40
N GLY A 142 1.19 20.56 2.88
CA GLY A 142 2.23 19.65 3.36
C GLY A 142 3.59 19.78 2.66
N GLN A 143 3.85 20.84 1.88
CA GLN A 143 5.07 20.99 1.05
C GLN A 143 6.36 20.76 1.82
N LYS A 144 6.43 21.24 3.07
CA LYS A 144 7.62 21.09 3.94
C LYS A 144 7.86 19.65 4.40
N LEU A 145 6.86 18.79 4.27
CA LEU A 145 6.90 17.37 4.65
C LEU A 145 7.00 16.46 3.43
N TYR A 146 6.97 17.03 2.22
CA TYR A 146 7.15 16.28 0.98
C TYR A 146 8.62 15.82 0.86
N ILE A 147 8.80 14.54 0.51
CA ILE A 147 10.10 13.93 0.24
C ILE A 147 10.07 13.35 -1.16
N ASP A 148 10.93 13.82 -2.03
CA ASP A 148 11.06 13.31 -3.40
C ASP A 148 11.81 11.96 -3.41
N GLN A 149 11.06 10.91 -3.13
CA GLN A 149 11.50 9.52 -3.09
C GLN A 149 10.43 8.61 -3.69
N PRO A 150 10.78 7.43 -4.24
CA PRO A 150 9.79 6.51 -4.80
C PRO A 150 8.72 6.07 -3.80
N SER A 151 9.09 5.92 -2.53
CA SER A 151 8.18 5.62 -1.41
C SER A 151 8.67 6.29 -0.14
N VAL A 152 7.74 6.73 0.71
CA VAL A 152 8.00 7.32 2.03
C VAL A 152 7.09 6.67 3.05
N SER A 153 7.71 6.10 4.08
CA SER A 153 7.03 5.55 5.25
C SER A 153 7.26 6.46 6.46
N HIS A 154 6.19 6.97 7.05
CA HIS A 154 6.27 7.79 8.24
C HIS A 154 5.16 7.42 9.24
N LYS A 155 5.54 6.96 10.42
CA LYS A 155 4.61 6.42 11.42
C LYS A 155 3.80 5.27 10.80
N ASN A 156 2.49 5.46 10.67
CA ASN A 156 1.54 4.51 10.12
C ASN A 156 0.94 4.92 8.77
N LEU A 157 1.59 5.86 8.08
CA LEU A 157 1.26 6.24 6.70
C LEU A 157 2.42 5.90 5.77
N ILE A 158 2.14 5.21 4.68
CA ILE A 158 3.09 4.86 3.62
C ILE A 158 2.56 5.42 2.30
N THR A 159 3.32 6.30 1.66
CA THR A 159 2.93 6.88 0.36
C THR A 159 3.97 6.59 -0.69
N ALA A 160 3.56 6.52 -1.96
CA ALA A 160 4.48 6.27 -3.07
C ALA A 160 4.05 6.98 -4.36
N SER A 161 5.02 7.20 -5.25
CA SER A 161 4.78 7.57 -6.64
C SER A 161 4.35 6.36 -7.46
N SER A 162 3.75 6.57 -8.65
CA SER A 162 3.35 5.50 -9.58
C SER A 162 4.49 4.55 -9.95
N THR A 163 5.72 5.03 -9.96
CA THR A 163 6.93 4.22 -10.25
C THR A 163 7.51 3.55 -9.01
N GLY A 164 7.00 3.88 -7.82
CA GLY A 164 7.50 3.44 -6.52
C GLY A 164 6.95 2.10 -6.03
N ALA A 165 6.12 1.40 -6.80
CA ALA A 165 5.37 0.21 -6.36
C ALA A 165 6.21 -0.86 -5.65
N LEU A 166 7.44 -1.11 -6.13
CA LEU A 166 8.33 -2.11 -5.54
C LEU A 166 8.88 -1.66 -4.17
N MET A 167 9.30 -0.38 -4.05
CA MET A 167 9.76 0.19 -2.78
C MET A 167 8.60 0.28 -1.79
N TRP A 168 7.43 0.71 -2.25
CA TRP A 168 6.21 0.76 -1.46
C TRP A 168 5.82 -0.62 -0.91
N THR A 169 5.93 -1.66 -1.74
CA THR A 169 5.76 -3.05 -1.29
C THR A 169 6.75 -3.41 -0.19
N LYS A 170 8.05 -3.05 -0.34
CA LYS A 170 9.07 -3.24 0.69
C LYS A 170 8.66 -2.57 2.00
N ASP A 171 8.23 -1.32 1.95
CA ASP A 171 7.84 -0.54 3.13
C ASP A 171 6.60 -1.15 3.83
N ILE A 172 5.62 -1.62 3.07
CA ILE A 172 4.43 -2.30 3.61
C ILE A 172 4.81 -3.62 4.28
N LEU A 173 5.63 -4.46 3.62
CA LEU A 173 6.09 -5.73 4.18
C LEU A 173 6.91 -5.53 5.45
N HIS A 174 7.74 -4.46 5.49
CA HIS A 174 8.49 -4.06 6.68
C HIS A 174 7.55 -3.66 7.82
N HIS A 175 6.56 -2.82 7.55
CA HIS A 175 5.59 -2.35 8.56
C HIS A 175 4.69 -3.50 9.06
N LEU A 176 4.37 -4.44 8.19
CA LEU A 176 3.66 -5.68 8.56
C LEU A 176 4.53 -6.63 9.39
N ASP A 177 5.84 -6.45 9.38
CA ASP A 177 6.81 -7.31 10.08
C ASP A 177 6.62 -8.81 9.76
N VAL A 178 6.42 -9.13 8.49
CA VAL A 178 6.18 -10.51 8.04
C VAL A 178 7.42 -11.18 7.46
N PHE A 179 8.41 -10.41 7.02
CA PHE A 179 9.71 -10.90 6.55
C PHE A 179 10.78 -10.62 7.60
N LYS A 180 11.84 -11.42 7.62
CA LYS A 180 13.09 -11.01 8.27
C LYS A 180 13.73 -9.86 7.50
N HIS A 181 14.43 -8.95 8.17
CA HIS A 181 15.12 -7.84 7.50
C HIS A 181 16.04 -8.30 6.36
N SER A 182 16.86 -9.33 6.60
CA SER A 182 17.76 -9.89 5.58
C SER A 182 17.00 -10.47 4.38
N THR A 183 15.86 -11.12 4.63
CA THR A 183 14.98 -11.65 3.57
C THR A 183 14.37 -10.52 2.75
N LEU A 184 13.88 -9.48 3.42
CA LEU A 184 13.26 -8.32 2.77
C LEU A 184 14.27 -7.55 1.91
N ASP A 185 15.50 -7.37 2.39
CA ASP A 185 16.56 -6.70 1.64
C ASP A 185 17.02 -7.51 0.42
N ALA A 186 17.20 -8.82 0.57
CA ALA A 186 17.55 -9.70 -0.54
C ALA A 186 16.43 -9.76 -1.58
N TRP A 187 15.15 -9.84 -1.13
CA TRP A 187 13.98 -9.79 -1.98
C TRP A 187 13.95 -8.48 -2.79
N PHE A 188 14.04 -7.35 -2.12
CA PHE A 188 14.01 -6.03 -2.78
C PHE A 188 15.15 -5.86 -3.78
N ASN A 189 16.38 -6.24 -3.41
CA ASN A 189 17.52 -6.14 -4.30
C ASN A 189 17.39 -7.06 -5.52
N TYR A 190 16.82 -8.26 -5.34
CA TYR A 190 16.57 -9.17 -6.46
C TYR A 190 15.54 -8.57 -7.44
N PHE A 191 14.40 -8.12 -6.97
CA PHE A 191 13.33 -7.58 -7.82
C PHE A 191 13.68 -6.23 -8.44
N SER A 192 14.46 -5.38 -7.74
CA SER A 192 14.86 -4.07 -8.26
C SER A 192 16.02 -4.12 -9.26
N THR A 193 16.91 -5.10 -9.15
CA THR A 193 18.14 -5.17 -9.98
C THR A 193 18.13 -6.28 -11.02
N GLY A 194 17.31 -7.34 -10.82
CA GLY A 194 17.35 -8.58 -11.63
C GLY A 194 18.64 -9.39 -11.48
N ASN A 195 19.54 -9.05 -10.55
CA ASN A 195 20.80 -9.73 -10.38
C ASN A 195 20.63 -11.05 -9.62
N SER A 196 21.05 -12.17 -10.25
CA SER A 196 20.95 -13.53 -9.70
C SER A 196 21.67 -13.73 -8.36
N LYS A 197 22.67 -12.90 -8.04
CA LYS A 197 23.32 -12.90 -6.73
C LYS A 197 22.28 -12.77 -5.61
N TYR A 198 21.36 -11.84 -5.74
CA TYR A 198 20.33 -11.60 -4.72
C TYR A 198 19.26 -12.69 -4.65
N TYR A 199 19.04 -13.43 -5.74
CA TYR A 199 18.22 -14.64 -5.68
C TYR A 199 18.85 -15.69 -4.75
N PHE A 200 20.16 -15.95 -4.87
CA PHE A 200 20.85 -16.89 -3.99
C PHE A 200 20.90 -16.40 -2.55
N GLU A 201 21.11 -15.09 -2.32
CA GLU A 201 21.05 -14.50 -0.99
C GLU A 201 19.66 -14.71 -0.36
N LEU A 202 18.59 -14.45 -1.12
CA LEU A 202 17.21 -14.67 -0.68
C LEU A 202 16.98 -16.13 -0.26
N GLN A 203 17.41 -17.09 -1.09
CA GLN A 203 17.28 -18.51 -0.74
C GLN A 203 18.07 -18.88 0.53
N GLN A 204 19.24 -18.29 0.74
CA GLN A 204 20.04 -18.54 1.96
C GLN A 204 19.36 -18.01 3.23
N THR A 205 18.58 -16.91 3.14
CA THR A 205 17.86 -16.38 4.31
C THR A 205 16.75 -17.30 4.80
N LEU A 206 16.18 -18.12 3.92
CA LEU A 206 15.12 -19.07 4.24
C LEU A 206 15.69 -20.35 4.89
N ASN A 207 16.85 -20.82 4.42
CA ASN A 207 17.48 -22.04 4.90
C ASN A 207 18.13 -21.92 6.30
N LYS A 208 18.39 -20.69 6.77
CA LYS A 208 18.98 -20.46 8.11
C LYS A 208 18.02 -20.69 9.26
N ASP A 209 16.77 -21.05 8.99
CA ASP A 209 15.74 -21.31 10.00
C ASP A 209 15.57 -22.79 10.35
N ASP A 210 16.30 -23.70 9.67
CA ASP A 210 16.17 -25.14 9.87
C ASP A 210 17.27 -25.74 10.76
N ASN A 211 18.14 -24.89 11.38
CA ASN A 211 19.19 -25.31 12.32
C ASN A 211 18.99 -24.75 13.73
#